data_526556d56bf56ce61cae7b9c1f7dd76d
#
_entry.id   526556d56bf56ce61cae7b9c1f7dd76d
#
_cell.length_a   1.000
_cell.length_b   1.000
_cell.length_c   1.000
_cell.angle_alpha   90.00
_cell.angle_beta   90.00
_cell.angle_gamma   90.00
#
_symmetry.space_group_name_H-M   'P 1'
#
loop_
_entity.id
_entity.type
_entity.pdbx_description
1 polymer ?
#
loop_
_entity_poly.entity_id
_entity_poly.type
_entity_poly.pdbx_seq_one_letter_code
_entity_poly.pdbx_strand_id
1 'polypeptide(L)'
;MKVLILNSGGSDSAINPIVRDLRDKLSGDGIETGELILRDMKYSPCRGCFNCWVKTPGRCVFKDDGDVLCREVLHCDYVIIASPVIMGYPSAMAKNALDRIIPLIHPYLEDIDGEVHHMKRYEKYPVMGLLLEKSGDTDDEDITIITDIFQRAALNLQSRLGFVKLTTSSVEEIANEIINN
;
A
#
# COMPACT_ATOMS: atom_id res chain seq x y z
N MET A 1 -17.00 -0.09 -5.87
CA MET A 1 -15.53 -0.10 -5.73
C MET A 1 -15.15 0.67 -4.48
N LYS A 2 -14.23 0.14 -3.69
CA LYS A 2 -13.69 0.78 -2.49
C LYS A 2 -12.19 1.00 -2.64
N VAL A 3 -11.74 2.24 -2.46
CA VAL A 3 -10.32 2.65 -2.50
C VAL A 3 -9.85 2.97 -1.10
N LEU A 4 -8.74 2.36 -0.67
CA LEU A 4 -8.08 2.65 0.59
C LEU A 4 -6.78 3.40 0.33
N ILE A 5 -6.54 4.50 1.04
CA ILE A 5 -5.27 5.24 0.98
C ILE A 5 -4.51 5.07 2.29
N LEU A 6 -3.30 4.53 2.20
CA LEU A 6 -2.34 4.45 3.29
C LEU A 6 -1.45 5.68 3.22
N ASN A 7 -1.78 6.71 4.00
CA ASN A 7 -1.06 7.98 3.98
C ASN A 7 0.08 7.98 5.00
N SER A 8 1.32 7.97 4.50
CA SER A 8 2.54 8.05 5.31
C SER A 8 3.22 9.43 5.28
N GLY A 9 2.54 10.44 4.73
CA GLY A 9 3.03 11.81 4.73
C GLY A 9 3.10 12.41 6.14
N GLY A 10 4.11 13.25 6.39
CA GLY A 10 4.16 14.09 7.58
C GLY A 10 3.05 15.16 7.57
N SER A 11 2.96 15.97 8.64
CA SER A 11 1.95 17.04 8.76
C SER A 11 2.00 18.02 7.57
N ASP A 12 3.19 18.33 7.09
CA ASP A 12 3.46 19.36 6.07
C ASP A 12 3.73 18.77 4.68
N SER A 13 3.52 17.45 4.51
CA SER A 13 3.75 16.74 3.24
C SER A 13 2.75 17.20 2.17
N ALA A 14 3.25 17.35 0.93
CA ALA A 14 2.42 17.64 -0.25
C ALA A 14 1.43 16.50 -0.58
N ILE A 15 1.62 15.31 -0.02
CA ILE A 15 0.68 14.20 -0.11
C ILE A 15 -0.70 14.57 0.44
N ASN A 16 -0.74 15.29 1.60
CA ASN A 16 -2.00 15.52 2.30
C ASN A 16 -3.07 16.26 1.47
N PRO A 17 -2.77 17.40 0.81
CA PRO A 17 -3.74 18.06 -0.06
C PRO A 17 -4.14 17.19 -1.26
N ILE A 18 -3.20 16.49 -1.90
CA ILE A 18 -3.48 15.61 -3.04
C ILE A 18 -4.41 14.47 -2.65
N VAL A 19 -4.15 13.82 -1.51
CA VAL A 19 -5.01 12.73 -0.99
C VAL A 19 -6.41 13.23 -0.68
N ARG A 20 -6.55 14.40 -0.07
CA ARG A 20 -7.86 15.01 0.19
C ARG A 20 -8.62 15.25 -1.12
N ASP A 21 -7.99 15.93 -2.07
CA ASP A 21 -8.62 16.30 -3.35
C ASP A 21 -8.94 15.04 -4.20
N LEU A 22 -8.09 14.00 -4.15
CA LEU A 22 -8.35 12.69 -4.78
C LEU A 22 -9.56 12.00 -4.16
N ARG A 23 -9.69 12.00 -2.84
CA ARG A 23 -10.85 11.43 -2.15
C ARG A 23 -12.14 12.15 -2.51
N ASP A 24 -12.11 13.49 -2.57
CA ASP A 24 -13.27 14.30 -2.96
C ASP A 24 -13.68 13.99 -4.40
N LYS A 25 -12.72 13.89 -5.33
CA LYS A 25 -12.94 13.51 -6.73
C LYS A 25 -13.56 12.11 -6.84
N LEU A 26 -12.94 11.10 -6.23
CA LEU A 26 -13.44 9.71 -6.28
C LEU A 26 -14.83 9.58 -5.65
N SER A 27 -15.08 10.28 -4.54
CA SER A 27 -16.40 10.31 -3.91
C SER A 27 -17.45 10.96 -4.81
N GLY A 28 -17.09 12.01 -5.54
CA GLY A 28 -17.94 12.63 -6.56
C GLY A 28 -18.29 11.68 -7.71
N ASP A 29 -17.40 10.74 -8.02
CA ASP A 29 -17.61 9.68 -9.02
C ASP A 29 -18.32 8.44 -8.44
N GLY A 30 -18.82 8.50 -7.19
CA GLY A 30 -19.57 7.40 -6.54
C GLY A 30 -18.68 6.26 -6.02
N ILE A 31 -17.37 6.50 -5.83
CA ILE A 31 -16.41 5.53 -5.32
C ILE A 31 -16.25 5.72 -3.81
N GLU A 32 -16.40 4.65 -3.04
CA GLU A 32 -16.14 4.65 -1.61
C GLU A 32 -14.65 4.82 -1.35
N THR A 33 -14.27 5.80 -0.52
CA THR A 33 -12.87 6.07 -0.18
C THR A 33 -12.64 6.00 1.32
N GLY A 34 -11.55 5.32 1.73
CA GLY A 34 -11.03 5.30 3.08
C GLY A 34 -9.60 5.82 3.14
N GLU A 35 -9.20 6.36 4.27
CA GLU A 35 -7.83 6.79 4.52
C GLU A 35 -7.36 6.30 5.88
N LEU A 36 -6.16 5.71 5.92
CA LEU A 36 -5.43 5.44 7.15
C LEU A 36 -4.21 6.37 7.19
N ILE A 37 -4.23 7.31 8.11
CA ILE A 37 -3.11 8.22 8.36
C ILE A 37 -2.11 7.45 9.24
N LEU A 38 -1.06 6.91 8.63
CA LEU A 38 -0.17 5.95 9.28
C LEU A 38 0.57 6.53 10.50
N ARG A 39 0.85 7.85 10.50
CA ARG A 39 1.49 8.53 11.63
C ARG A 39 0.62 8.58 12.89
N ASP A 40 -0.69 8.48 12.74
CA ASP A 40 -1.65 8.52 13.85
C ASP A 40 -1.99 7.13 14.39
N MET A 41 -1.61 6.08 13.66
CA MET A 41 -1.83 4.69 14.03
C MET A 41 -0.79 4.19 15.04
N LYS A 42 -1.24 3.38 15.99
CA LYS A 42 -0.39 2.82 17.06
C LYS A 42 -0.17 1.33 16.81
N TYR A 43 0.86 0.98 16.06
CA TYR A 43 1.28 -0.39 15.86
C TYR A 43 2.80 -0.52 15.79
N SER A 44 3.30 -1.66 16.27
CA SER A 44 4.73 -1.96 16.26
C SER A 44 5.17 -2.46 14.89
N PRO A 45 6.43 -2.27 14.49
CA PRO A 45 7.01 -2.94 13.33
C PRO A 45 6.87 -4.47 13.40
N CYS A 46 6.81 -5.12 12.24
CA CYS A 46 6.81 -6.57 12.16
C CYS A 46 8.12 -7.12 12.74
N ARG A 47 8.03 -8.06 13.68
CA ARG A 47 9.20 -8.67 14.32
C ARG A 47 9.67 -9.95 13.64
N GLY A 48 9.07 -10.36 12.54
CA GLY A 48 9.42 -11.60 11.84
C GLY A 48 9.22 -12.87 12.67
N CYS A 49 8.31 -12.87 13.65
CA CYS A 49 8.10 -14.00 14.56
C CYS A 49 7.31 -15.16 13.97
N PHE A 50 6.74 -15.02 12.77
CA PHE A 50 5.95 -16.00 12.04
C PHE A 50 4.69 -16.52 12.76
N ASN A 51 4.34 -15.98 13.92
CA ASN A 51 3.17 -16.42 14.67
C ASN A 51 1.85 -16.23 13.88
N CYS A 52 1.77 -15.24 13.01
CA CYS A 52 0.63 -15.01 12.10
C CYS A 52 0.46 -16.12 11.05
N TRP A 53 1.41 -17.03 10.93
CA TRP A 53 1.32 -18.23 10.08
C TRP A 53 1.16 -19.51 10.90
N VAL A 54 1.73 -19.56 12.11
CA VAL A 54 1.82 -20.79 12.93
C VAL A 54 0.79 -20.81 14.05
N LYS A 55 0.73 -19.76 14.89
CA LYS A 55 -0.13 -19.74 16.10
C LYS A 55 -1.50 -19.12 15.86
N THR A 56 -1.54 -18.05 15.07
CA THR A 56 -2.76 -17.28 14.77
C THR A 56 -2.91 -17.05 13.28
N PRO A 57 -3.11 -18.11 12.45
CA PRO A 57 -3.14 -18.00 11.00
C PRO A 57 -4.06 -16.88 10.53
N GLY A 58 -3.50 -15.96 9.72
CA GLY A 58 -4.22 -14.81 9.19
C GLY A 58 -4.31 -13.60 10.12
N ARG A 59 -3.73 -13.65 11.33
CA ARG A 59 -3.76 -12.54 12.30
C ARG A 59 -2.41 -12.36 12.99
N CYS A 60 -2.04 -11.10 13.23
CA CYS A 60 -0.87 -10.83 14.08
C CYS A 60 -1.17 -11.19 15.53
N VAL A 61 -0.14 -11.66 16.26
CA VAL A 61 -0.28 -11.94 17.71
C VAL A 61 -0.30 -10.65 18.55
N PHE A 62 0.25 -9.57 18.00
CA PHE A 62 0.22 -8.25 18.66
C PHE A 62 -1.15 -7.61 18.40
N LYS A 63 -1.80 -7.19 19.51
CA LYS A 63 -3.11 -6.53 19.48
C LYS A 63 -2.91 -5.03 19.45
N ASP A 64 -2.79 -4.50 18.25
CA ASP A 64 -2.56 -3.09 17.95
C ASP A 64 -3.29 -2.70 16.64
N ASP A 65 -3.13 -1.48 16.17
CA ASP A 65 -3.80 -0.99 14.96
C ASP A 65 -3.39 -1.73 13.68
N GLY A 66 -2.41 -2.63 13.71
CA GLY A 66 -2.09 -3.52 12.61
C GLY A 66 -3.24 -4.47 12.23
N ASP A 67 -4.14 -4.80 13.18
CA ASP A 67 -5.36 -5.57 12.87
C ASP A 67 -6.35 -4.71 12.03
N VAL A 68 -6.43 -3.40 12.29
CA VAL A 68 -7.21 -2.45 11.48
C VAL A 68 -6.65 -2.35 10.07
N LEU A 69 -5.33 -2.16 9.97
CA LEU A 69 -4.63 -2.10 8.68
C LEU A 69 -4.90 -3.35 7.83
N CYS A 70 -4.70 -4.55 8.37
CA CYS A 70 -4.97 -5.80 7.66
C CYS A 70 -6.41 -5.91 7.18
N ARG A 71 -7.38 -5.56 8.05
CA ARG A 71 -8.80 -5.62 7.73
C ARG A 71 -9.15 -4.65 6.60
N GLU A 72 -8.74 -3.40 6.69
CA GLU A 72 -9.09 -2.40 5.68
C GLU A 72 -8.45 -2.72 4.32
N VAL A 73 -7.18 -3.19 4.29
CA VAL A 73 -6.52 -3.65 3.07
C VAL A 73 -7.27 -4.84 2.43
N LEU A 74 -7.73 -5.80 3.23
CA LEU A 74 -8.44 -6.95 2.69
C LEU A 74 -9.84 -6.61 2.13
N HIS A 75 -10.46 -5.55 2.64
CA HIS A 75 -11.83 -5.18 2.28
C HIS A 75 -11.91 -4.03 1.25
N CYS A 76 -10.80 -3.64 0.64
CA CYS A 76 -10.81 -2.68 -0.46
C CYS A 76 -10.55 -3.36 -1.81
N ASP A 77 -10.91 -2.68 -2.90
CA ASP A 77 -10.63 -3.12 -4.27
C ASP A 77 -9.29 -2.56 -4.76
N TYR A 78 -8.91 -1.41 -4.22
CA TYR A 78 -7.68 -0.70 -4.56
C TYR A 78 -7.01 -0.15 -3.31
N VAL A 79 -5.70 -0.38 -3.13
CA VAL A 79 -4.91 0.21 -2.04
C VAL A 79 -3.85 1.14 -2.62
N ILE A 80 -3.86 2.40 -2.21
CA ILE A 80 -2.87 3.39 -2.62
C ILE A 80 -1.92 3.63 -1.46
N ILE A 81 -0.62 3.45 -1.69
CA ILE A 81 0.42 3.79 -0.74
C ILE A 81 0.93 5.19 -1.11
N ALA A 82 0.52 6.18 -0.30
CA ALA A 82 0.94 7.56 -0.46
C ALA A 82 2.12 7.85 0.48
N SER A 83 3.30 8.09 -0.10
CA SER A 83 4.55 8.16 0.67
C SER A 83 5.53 9.18 0.12
N PRO A 84 6.20 9.96 1.00
CA PRO A 84 7.42 10.64 0.60
C PRO A 84 8.51 9.61 0.27
N VAL A 85 9.35 9.94 -0.70
CA VAL A 85 10.58 9.21 -1.00
C VAL A 85 11.68 9.77 -0.09
N ILE A 86 12.31 8.89 0.69
CA ILE A 86 13.36 9.23 1.65
C ILE A 86 14.55 8.33 1.37
N MET A 87 15.67 8.90 0.99
CA MET A 87 16.90 8.15 0.65
C MET A 87 16.62 7.06 -0.41
N GLY A 88 15.93 7.42 -1.48
CA GLY A 88 15.62 6.50 -2.59
C GLY A 88 14.56 5.43 -2.29
N TYR A 89 13.81 5.53 -1.18
CA TYR A 89 12.79 4.55 -0.82
C TYR A 89 11.54 5.20 -0.18
N PRO A 90 10.35 4.59 -0.28
CA PRO A 90 9.19 5.04 0.48
C PRO A 90 9.46 5.08 1.98
N SER A 91 8.78 5.97 2.69
CA SER A 91 9.01 6.22 4.11
C SER A 91 8.98 4.94 4.96
N ALA A 92 9.69 4.95 6.09
CA ALA A 92 9.68 3.84 7.04
C ALA A 92 8.25 3.49 7.53
N MET A 93 7.35 4.47 7.59
CA MET A 93 5.94 4.22 7.94
C MET A 93 5.23 3.41 6.86
N ALA A 94 5.43 3.74 5.57
CA ALA A 94 4.88 2.97 4.46
C ALA A 94 5.43 1.54 4.45
N LYS A 95 6.76 1.39 4.61
CA LYS A 95 7.40 0.07 4.69
C LYS A 95 6.88 -0.74 5.87
N ASN A 96 6.73 -0.13 7.04
CA ASN A 96 6.18 -0.81 8.22
C ASN A 96 4.74 -1.29 7.98
N ALA A 97 3.90 -0.50 7.32
CA ALA A 97 2.55 -0.91 6.95
C ALA A 97 2.56 -2.15 6.04
N LEU A 98 3.43 -2.17 5.01
CA LEU A 98 3.62 -3.34 4.14
C LEU A 98 4.05 -4.58 4.92
N ASP A 99 5.00 -4.47 5.84
CA ASP A 99 5.45 -5.60 6.64
C ASP A 99 4.35 -6.12 7.59
N ARG A 100 3.44 -5.25 8.00
CA ARG A 100 2.34 -5.61 8.91
C ARG A 100 1.16 -6.27 8.22
N ILE A 101 1.08 -6.28 6.89
CA ILE A 101 0.06 -7.02 6.15
C ILE A 101 0.47 -8.46 5.80
N ILE A 102 1.66 -8.91 6.18
CA ILE A 102 2.14 -10.30 5.99
C ILE A 102 1.13 -11.39 6.46
N PRO A 103 0.28 -11.18 7.50
CA PRO A 103 -0.75 -12.16 7.85
C PRO A 103 -1.75 -12.46 6.73
N LEU A 104 -1.88 -11.59 5.76
CA LEU A 104 -2.85 -11.73 4.66
C LEU A 104 -2.44 -12.80 3.64
N ILE A 105 -1.20 -13.27 3.65
CA ILE A 105 -0.69 -14.31 2.73
C ILE A 105 -0.32 -15.59 3.49
N HIS A 106 -0.19 -16.69 2.75
CA HIS A 106 0.27 -17.97 3.31
C HIS A 106 1.80 -18.03 3.42
N PRO A 107 2.36 -18.86 4.32
CA PRO A 107 3.80 -19.17 4.32
C PRO A 107 4.21 -20.08 3.16
N TYR A 108 3.26 -20.72 2.48
CA TYR A 108 3.52 -21.59 1.34
C TYR A 108 3.87 -20.77 0.12
N LEU A 109 4.66 -21.34 -0.75
CA LEU A 109 5.21 -20.70 -1.93
C LEU A 109 4.70 -21.38 -3.20
N GLU A 110 4.56 -20.62 -4.27
CA GLU A 110 4.24 -21.09 -5.60
C GLU A 110 5.02 -20.29 -6.66
N ASP A 111 5.15 -20.86 -7.84
CA ASP A 111 5.73 -20.16 -9.00
C ASP A 111 4.68 -19.30 -9.67
N ILE A 112 5.01 -18.01 -9.87
CA ILE A 112 4.20 -17.05 -10.61
C ILE A 112 5.12 -16.40 -11.64
N ASP A 113 4.93 -16.71 -12.90
CA ASP A 113 5.70 -16.16 -14.03
C ASP A 113 7.22 -16.33 -13.89
N GLY A 114 7.67 -17.44 -13.27
CA GLY A 114 9.07 -17.77 -13.05
C GLY A 114 9.69 -17.13 -11.81
N GLU A 115 8.91 -16.44 -10.99
CA GLU A 115 9.30 -15.94 -9.68
C GLU A 115 8.57 -16.71 -8.56
N VAL A 116 9.26 -16.92 -7.42
CA VAL A 116 8.67 -17.62 -6.26
C VAL A 116 8.01 -16.62 -5.34
N HIS A 117 6.70 -16.74 -5.18
CA HIS A 117 5.88 -15.87 -4.35
C HIS A 117 5.03 -16.64 -3.34
N HIS A 118 4.53 -15.93 -2.32
CA HIS A 118 3.63 -16.52 -1.34
C HIS A 118 2.26 -16.85 -1.93
N MET A 119 1.71 -18.00 -1.56
CA MET A 119 0.35 -18.39 -1.92
C MET A 119 -0.68 -17.45 -1.27
N LYS A 120 -1.74 -17.16 -2.00
CA LYS A 120 -2.87 -16.36 -1.49
C LYS A 120 -3.62 -17.10 -0.38
N ARG A 121 -4.01 -16.36 0.66
CA ARG A 121 -4.88 -16.85 1.73
C ARG A 121 -6.36 -16.58 1.45
N TYR A 122 -6.67 -15.53 0.72
CA TYR A 122 -8.01 -15.06 0.38
C TYR A 122 -8.22 -15.08 -1.13
N GLU A 123 -9.47 -15.10 -1.56
CA GLU A 123 -9.81 -15.18 -2.99
C GLU A 123 -9.40 -13.92 -3.76
N LYS A 124 -9.49 -12.75 -3.11
CA LYS A 124 -9.24 -11.44 -3.74
C LYS A 124 -8.32 -10.59 -2.89
N TYR A 125 -7.43 -9.87 -3.58
CA TYR A 125 -6.60 -8.81 -3.02
C TYR A 125 -6.75 -7.52 -3.82
N PRO A 126 -6.53 -6.35 -3.19
CA PRO A 126 -6.64 -5.07 -3.87
C PRO A 126 -5.53 -4.90 -4.92
N VAL A 127 -5.85 -4.20 -5.99
CA VAL A 127 -4.83 -3.63 -6.87
C VAL A 127 -4.04 -2.59 -6.08
N MET A 128 -2.71 -2.56 -6.25
CA MET A 128 -1.83 -1.62 -5.56
C MET A 128 -1.52 -0.42 -6.44
N GLY A 129 -1.50 0.79 -5.85
CA GLY A 129 -1.02 2.00 -6.49
C GLY A 129 -0.02 2.72 -5.60
N LEU A 130 0.88 3.47 -6.21
CA LEU A 130 1.82 4.35 -5.51
C LEU A 130 1.56 5.81 -5.86
N LEU A 131 1.48 6.64 -4.82
CA LEU A 131 1.51 8.09 -4.93
C LEU A 131 2.73 8.60 -4.17
N LEU A 132 3.75 9.05 -4.90
CA LEU A 132 5.06 9.38 -4.33
C LEU A 132 5.32 10.89 -4.33
N GLU A 133 5.82 11.40 -3.22
CA GLU A 133 6.36 12.75 -3.10
C GLU A 133 7.88 12.70 -3.23
N LYS A 134 8.44 13.27 -4.31
CA LYS A 134 9.89 13.35 -4.49
C LYS A 134 10.50 14.31 -3.47
N SER A 135 11.62 13.92 -2.85
CA SER A 135 12.52 14.82 -2.14
C SER A 135 13.53 15.45 -3.12
N GLY A 136 14.30 16.44 -2.65
CA GLY A 136 15.23 17.15 -3.52
C GLY A 136 16.38 16.30 -4.08
N ASP A 137 16.64 15.14 -3.49
CA ASP A 137 17.65 14.16 -3.88
C ASP A 137 17.06 12.93 -4.61
N THR A 138 15.76 12.88 -4.82
CA THR A 138 15.10 11.78 -5.54
C THR A 138 15.25 11.95 -7.05
N ASP A 139 15.82 10.96 -7.71
CA ASP A 139 15.96 10.92 -9.16
C ASP A 139 15.01 9.91 -9.83
N ASP A 140 15.17 9.71 -11.14
CA ASP A 140 14.31 8.78 -11.89
C ASP A 140 14.73 7.32 -11.71
N GLU A 141 16.00 7.05 -11.34
CA GLU A 141 16.48 5.71 -10.99
C GLU A 141 15.82 5.24 -9.69
N ASP A 142 15.71 6.10 -8.67
CA ASP A 142 14.99 5.81 -7.44
C ASP A 142 13.54 5.39 -7.72
N ILE A 143 12.83 6.13 -8.58
CA ILE A 143 11.44 5.82 -8.94
C ILE A 143 11.35 4.48 -9.67
N THR A 144 12.30 4.17 -10.54
CA THR A 144 12.37 2.89 -11.24
C THR A 144 12.58 1.74 -10.26
N ILE A 145 13.52 1.86 -9.34
CA ILE A 145 13.81 0.85 -8.31
C ILE A 145 12.59 0.64 -7.41
N ILE A 146 11.95 1.72 -6.96
CA ILE A 146 10.72 1.64 -6.16
C ILE A 146 9.64 0.90 -6.94
N THR A 147 9.45 1.21 -8.21
CA THR A 147 8.44 0.57 -9.08
C THR A 147 8.69 -0.93 -9.16
N ASP A 148 9.92 -1.35 -9.42
CA ASP A 148 10.30 -2.77 -9.54
C ASP A 148 10.06 -3.54 -8.23
N ILE A 149 10.39 -2.94 -7.09
CA ILE A 149 10.16 -3.55 -5.77
C ILE A 149 8.66 -3.70 -5.50
N PHE A 150 7.87 -2.68 -5.81
CA PHE A 150 6.43 -2.70 -5.54
C PHE A 150 5.64 -3.56 -6.53
N GLN A 151 6.13 -3.78 -7.75
CA GLN A 151 5.60 -4.81 -8.64
C GLN A 151 5.71 -6.20 -7.99
N ARG A 152 6.87 -6.54 -7.43
CA ARG A 152 7.07 -7.82 -6.71
C ARG A 152 6.29 -7.88 -5.40
N ALA A 153 6.13 -6.77 -4.69
CA ALA A 153 5.27 -6.70 -3.50
C ALA A 153 3.80 -6.98 -3.85
N ALA A 154 3.32 -6.46 -4.98
CA ALA A 154 1.97 -6.73 -5.48
C ALA A 154 1.81 -8.21 -5.89
N LEU A 155 2.80 -8.80 -6.57
CA LEU A 155 2.81 -10.23 -6.90
C LEU A 155 2.76 -11.12 -5.64
N ASN A 156 3.48 -10.75 -4.58
CA ASN A 156 3.39 -11.46 -3.29
C ASN A 156 1.99 -11.43 -2.67
N LEU A 157 1.19 -10.40 -2.98
CA LEU A 157 -0.23 -10.33 -2.63
C LEU A 157 -1.13 -10.95 -3.69
N GLN A 158 -0.58 -11.67 -4.68
CA GLN A 158 -1.35 -12.24 -5.79
C GLN A 158 -2.21 -11.19 -6.50
N SER A 159 -1.64 -10.00 -6.68
CA SER A 159 -2.25 -8.83 -7.29
C SER A 159 -1.27 -8.15 -8.25
N ARG A 160 -1.54 -6.92 -8.64
CA ARG A 160 -0.69 -6.15 -9.55
C ARG A 160 -0.49 -4.72 -9.05
N LEU A 161 0.59 -4.10 -9.51
CA LEU A 161 0.79 -2.67 -9.40
C LEU A 161 0.05 -1.99 -10.56
N GLY A 162 -0.98 -1.20 -10.25
CA GLY A 162 -1.82 -0.52 -11.22
C GLY A 162 -1.21 0.78 -11.72
N PHE A 163 -0.58 1.57 -10.84
CA PHE A 163 0.11 2.80 -11.22
C PHE A 163 1.22 3.19 -10.23
N VAL A 164 2.13 4.03 -10.74
CA VAL A 164 3.05 4.85 -9.94
C VAL A 164 2.90 6.29 -10.42
N LYS A 165 2.44 7.18 -9.54
CA LYS A 165 2.27 8.62 -9.83
C LYS A 165 2.99 9.45 -8.79
N LEU A 166 3.40 10.64 -9.19
CA LEU A 166 4.01 11.63 -8.31
C LEU A 166 2.95 12.62 -7.81
N THR A 167 3.22 13.29 -6.69
CA THR A 167 2.36 14.37 -6.18
C THR A 167 2.29 15.58 -7.13
N THR A 168 3.10 15.61 -8.18
CA THR A 168 3.03 16.61 -9.27
C THR A 168 2.02 16.26 -10.36
N SER A 169 1.49 15.02 -10.38
CA SER A 169 0.42 14.60 -11.29
C SER A 169 -0.90 15.24 -10.89
N SER A 170 -1.78 15.49 -11.85
CA SER A 170 -3.11 15.98 -11.54
C SER A 170 -3.98 14.94 -10.84
N VAL A 171 -4.93 15.40 -10.05
CA VAL A 171 -5.88 14.52 -9.35
C VAL A 171 -6.71 13.72 -10.36
N GLU A 172 -7.06 14.32 -11.50
CA GLU A 172 -7.77 13.66 -12.60
C GLU A 172 -6.96 12.51 -13.20
N GLU A 173 -5.67 12.70 -13.42
CA GLU A 173 -4.78 11.62 -13.91
C GLU A 173 -4.73 10.46 -12.94
N ILE A 174 -4.58 10.72 -11.63
CA ILE A 174 -4.54 9.68 -10.61
C ILE A 174 -5.88 8.94 -10.52
N ALA A 175 -7.00 9.70 -10.53
CA ALA A 175 -8.34 9.11 -10.49
C ALA A 175 -8.63 8.23 -11.71
N ASN A 176 -8.21 8.66 -12.91
CA ASN A 176 -8.38 7.89 -14.14
C ASN A 176 -7.62 6.55 -14.11
N GLU A 177 -6.42 6.49 -13.50
CA GLU A 177 -5.70 5.21 -13.32
C GLU A 177 -6.49 4.23 -12.43
N ILE A 178 -7.21 4.74 -11.44
CA ILE A 178 -8.00 3.91 -10.51
C ILE A 178 -9.28 3.41 -11.20
N ILE A 179 -9.95 4.29 -11.97
CA ILE A 179 -11.25 4.00 -12.59
C ILE A 179 -11.10 3.05 -13.78
N ASN A 180 -10.01 3.16 -14.55
CA ASN A 180 -9.79 2.40 -15.78
C ASN A 180 -8.98 1.10 -15.57
N ASN A 181 -8.55 0.79 -14.35
CA ASN A 181 -7.82 -0.40 -13.95
C ASN A 181 -8.69 -1.41 -13.23
#